data_87dbf9197f68ec17d4bda39e6886d007
#
_entry.id   87dbf9197f68ec17d4bda39e6886d007
#
_cell.length_a   1.000
_cell.length_b   1.000
_cell.length_c   1.000
_cell.angle_alpha   90.00
_cell.angle_beta   90.00
_cell.angle_gamma   90.00
#
_symmetry.space_group_name_H-M   'P 1'
#
loop_
_entity.id
_entity.type
_entity.pdbx_description
1 polymer ?
#
loop_
_entity_poly.entity_id
_entity_poly.type
_entity_poly.pdbx_seq_one_letter_code
_entity_poly.pdbx_strand_id
1 'polypeptide(L)'
;WSSDRAGYRSHGSWGAEDDIYIMFFDGEAYDKFRLTKEEQALLDEEKEDKDKDEKDKDSKKDKDKDDDKKDEKADKPVEPLKFDLANRKDRIMRLTVNSSFLGDAVLTQKGDKLYYCAAFENGYDLWEHNFKENTTKLLIKGVGGGTMFPDKKGENIFLVSGGQLK
;
A
#
# COMPACT_ATOMS: atom_id res chain seq x y z
N TRP A 1 -1.03 -11.52 -2.95
CA TRP A 1 -1.05 -12.98 -2.72
C TRP A 1 -2.15 -13.35 -1.75
N SER A 2 -2.99 -14.29 -2.11
CA SER A 2 -4.07 -14.83 -1.29
C SER A 2 -3.75 -16.26 -0.85
N SER A 3 -4.28 -16.67 0.28
CA SER A 3 -4.15 -18.02 0.81
C SER A 3 -5.54 -18.59 1.09
N ASP A 4 -5.78 -19.80 0.63
CA ASP A 4 -6.99 -20.58 0.83
C ASP A 4 -6.96 -21.41 2.11
N ARG A 5 -6.11 -21.06 3.07
CA ARG A 5 -6.06 -21.78 4.34
C ARG A 5 -7.44 -21.74 4.99
N ALA A 6 -8.09 -22.90 5.01
CA ALA A 6 -9.29 -23.11 5.78
C ALA A 6 -9.06 -22.57 7.19
N GLY A 7 -9.85 -21.58 7.56
CA GLY A 7 -9.85 -21.08 8.93
C GLY A 7 -10.06 -22.24 9.90
N TYR A 8 -9.68 -22.06 11.12
CA TYR A 8 -9.69 -23.03 12.21
C TYR A 8 -11.09 -23.63 12.45
N ARG A 9 -11.54 -24.47 11.52
CA ARG A 9 -12.81 -25.21 11.66
C ARG A 9 -12.50 -26.69 11.84
N SER A 10 -12.89 -27.22 12.99
CA SER A 10 -12.65 -28.61 13.39
C SER A 10 -13.45 -29.64 12.60
N HIS A 11 -14.30 -29.25 11.68
CA HIS A 11 -15.14 -30.12 10.88
C HIS A 11 -15.14 -29.64 9.43
N GLY A 12 -14.86 -30.53 8.52
CA GLY A 12 -14.76 -30.44 7.08
C GLY A 12 -15.10 -29.09 6.46
N SER A 13 -14.11 -28.40 5.89
CA SER A 13 -14.26 -27.06 5.35
C SER A 13 -15.21 -27.07 4.16
N TRP A 14 -16.38 -26.58 4.36
CA TRP A 14 -17.28 -26.19 3.28
C TRP A 14 -16.95 -24.77 2.86
N GLY A 15 -15.95 -24.66 1.98
CA GLY A 15 -15.43 -23.40 1.48
C GLY A 15 -14.20 -22.91 2.24
N ALA A 16 -13.18 -22.53 1.48
CA ALA A 16 -12.00 -21.86 1.97
C ALA A 16 -12.30 -20.36 2.07
N GLU A 17 -11.85 -19.73 3.15
CA GLU A 17 -11.82 -18.28 3.25
C GLU A 17 -10.43 -17.80 2.83
N ASP A 18 -10.39 -16.71 2.11
CA ASP A 18 -9.16 -16.13 1.58
C ASP A 18 -8.64 -15.00 2.46
N ASP A 19 -7.34 -14.80 2.42
CA ASP A 19 -6.64 -13.68 3.01
C ASP A 19 -5.67 -13.06 2.02
N ILE A 20 -5.44 -11.76 2.14
CA ILE A 20 -4.46 -11.04 1.35
C ILE A 20 -3.19 -10.92 2.16
N TYR A 21 -2.07 -11.30 1.55
CA TYR A 21 -0.74 -11.18 2.13
C TYR A 21 0.16 -10.34 1.23
N ILE A 22 1.07 -9.59 1.84
CA ILE A 22 2.16 -8.91 1.17
C ILE A 22 3.49 -9.54 1.57
N MET A 23 4.41 -9.63 0.61
CA MET A 23 5.81 -10.01 0.86
C MET A 23 6.71 -8.86 0.45
N PHE A 24 7.57 -8.44 1.36
CA PHE A 24 8.53 -7.37 1.09
C PHE A 24 9.88 -7.97 0.65
N PHE A 25 10.40 -7.49 -0.46
CA PHE A 25 11.73 -7.84 -0.96
C PHE A 25 12.83 -6.88 -0.47
N ASP A 26 12.43 -5.80 0.19
CA ASP A 26 13.31 -4.83 0.80
C ASP A 26 13.02 -4.74 2.30
N GLY A 27 14.07 -4.81 3.13
CA GLY A 27 13.96 -4.75 4.57
C GLY A 27 13.54 -3.37 5.06
N GLU A 28 14.08 -2.30 4.48
CA GLU A 28 13.74 -0.93 4.86
C GLU A 28 12.28 -0.61 4.56
N ALA A 29 11.77 -1.08 3.41
CA ALA A 29 10.35 -0.94 3.06
C ALA A 29 9.44 -1.70 4.02
N TYR A 30 9.87 -2.89 4.48
CA TYR A 30 9.15 -3.67 5.47
C TYR A 30 9.07 -2.96 6.82
N ASP A 31 10.20 -2.47 7.31
CA ASP A 31 10.27 -1.75 8.59
C ASP A 31 9.43 -0.48 8.55
N LYS A 32 9.52 0.29 7.47
CA LYS A 32 8.71 1.50 7.26
C LYS A 32 7.22 1.21 7.19
N PHE A 33 6.82 0.11 6.56
CA PHE A 33 5.40 -0.29 6.47
C PHE A 33 4.79 -0.58 7.85
N ARG A 34 5.58 -1.15 8.76
CA ARG A 34 5.14 -1.52 10.11
C ARG A 34 5.01 -0.35 11.08
N LEU A 35 5.58 0.81 10.75
CA LEU A 35 5.51 1.98 11.61
C LEU A 35 4.07 2.46 11.78
N THR A 36 3.73 2.78 13.01
CA THR A 36 2.48 3.48 13.32
C THR A 36 2.52 4.91 12.77
N LYS A 37 1.36 5.57 12.74
CA LYS A 37 1.26 6.96 12.30
C LYS A 37 2.15 7.89 13.13
N GLU A 38 2.24 7.64 14.43
CA GLU A 38 3.05 8.42 15.36
C GLU A 38 4.55 8.23 15.13
N GLU A 39 4.99 6.98 14.97
CA GLU A 39 6.39 6.67 14.66
C GLU A 39 6.81 7.22 13.30
N GLN A 40 5.92 7.20 12.32
CA GLN A 40 6.19 7.80 11.01
C GLN A 40 6.34 9.32 11.12
N ALA A 41 5.50 9.99 11.89
CA ALA A 41 5.60 11.44 12.11
C ALA A 41 6.93 11.83 12.76
N LEU A 42 7.37 11.07 13.79
CA LEU A 42 8.67 11.28 14.42
C LEU A 42 9.84 11.14 13.45
N LEU A 43 9.80 10.10 12.59
CA LEU A 43 10.84 9.91 11.58
C LEU A 43 10.85 11.02 10.51
N ASP A 44 9.70 11.53 10.17
CA ASP A 44 9.59 12.62 9.18
C ASP A 44 10.10 13.94 9.80
N GLU A 45 9.83 14.21 11.08
CA GLU A 45 10.40 15.35 11.83
C GLU A 45 11.94 15.25 11.93
N GLU A 46 12.47 14.07 12.26
CA GLU A 46 13.92 13.87 12.33
C GLU A 46 14.64 14.09 10.98
N LYS A 47 13.97 13.78 9.86
CA LYS A 47 14.50 14.03 8.52
C LYS A 47 14.51 15.51 8.18
N GLU A 48 13.41 16.20 8.49
CA GLU A 48 13.32 17.65 8.25
C GLU A 48 14.37 18.42 9.04
N ASP A 49 14.68 18.02 10.25
CA ASP A 49 15.73 18.66 11.07
C ASP A 49 17.12 18.39 10.50
N LYS A 50 17.40 17.19 10.01
CA LYS A 50 18.67 16.89 9.34
C LYS A 50 18.86 17.66 8.03
N ASP A 51 17.79 17.78 7.24
CA ASP A 51 17.81 18.54 5.98
C ASP A 51 18.00 20.05 6.21
N LYS A 52 17.54 20.58 7.35
CA LYS A 52 17.79 21.98 7.75
C LYS A 52 19.26 22.18 8.15
N ASP A 53 19.82 21.26 8.93
CA ASP A 53 21.22 21.33 9.35
C ASP A 53 22.21 21.20 8.19
N GLU A 54 21.86 20.44 7.13
CA GLU A 54 22.68 20.35 5.93
C GLU A 54 22.60 21.61 5.06
N LYS A 55 21.43 22.24 4.96
CA LYS A 55 21.24 23.49 4.21
C LYS A 55 21.96 24.68 4.85
N ASP A 56 22.06 24.72 6.18
CA ASP A 56 22.80 25.78 6.88
C ASP A 56 24.32 25.64 6.74
N LYS A 57 24.83 24.46 6.40
CA LYS A 57 26.26 24.24 6.12
C LYS A 57 26.67 24.61 4.69
N ASP A 58 25.73 24.52 3.75
CA ASP A 58 26.01 24.80 2.32
C ASP A 58 25.79 26.28 1.94
N SER A 59 25.09 27.05 2.77
CA SER A 59 24.80 28.46 2.50
C SER A 59 25.95 29.43 2.77
N LYS A 60 27.19 28.94 3.07
CA LYS A 60 28.39 29.75 3.23
C LYS A 60 29.37 29.73 2.06
N LYS A 61 28.99 29.14 0.94
CA LYS A 61 29.79 29.23 -0.31
C LYS A 61 28.92 29.61 -1.47
N ASP A 62 29.33 30.74 -2.08
CA ASP A 62 28.92 31.28 -3.38
C ASP A 62 27.59 32.04 -3.48
N LYS A 63 27.76 33.34 -3.23
CA LYS A 63 27.03 34.39 -4.00
C LYS A 63 27.76 34.54 -5.32
N ASP A 64 27.08 34.27 -6.40
CA ASP A 64 27.10 34.86 -7.72
C ASP A 64 26.74 33.83 -8.80
N LYS A 65 25.53 33.86 -9.28
CA LYS A 65 25.20 33.93 -10.71
C LYS A 65 23.70 33.80 -10.92
N ASP A 66 23.16 34.90 -11.35
CA ASP A 66 21.96 35.11 -12.14
C ASP A 66 21.91 34.12 -13.33
N ASP A 67 20.79 33.52 -13.59
CA ASP A 67 20.09 33.51 -14.87
C ASP A 67 19.25 32.27 -15.12
N ASP A 68 17.98 32.51 -15.43
CA ASP A 68 17.05 31.75 -16.26
C ASP A 68 17.32 30.25 -16.48
N LYS A 69 16.56 29.37 -15.83
CA LYS A 69 16.28 28.04 -16.39
C LYS A 69 14.86 27.56 -16.12
N LYS A 70 14.11 27.54 -17.24
CA LYS A 70 12.90 26.80 -17.50
C LYS A 70 12.88 25.43 -16.80
N ASP A 71 11.70 25.12 -16.24
CA ASP A 71 11.28 23.79 -15.82
C ASP A 71 11.42 22.75 -16.96
N GLU A 72 12.54 22.08 -17.02
CA GLU A 72 12.66 20.75 -17.59
C GLU A 72 12.77 19.78 -16.40
N LYS A 73 11.68 19.08 -16.09
CA LYS A 73 11.73 17.87 -15.26
C LYS A 73 12.60 16.85 -15.98
N ALA A 74 13.91 16.91 -15.78
CA ALA A 74 14.80 15.85 -16.16
C ALA A 74 14.36 14.59 -15.39
N ASP A 75 14.00 13.54 -16.12
CA ASP A 75 13.79 12.20 -15.59
C ASP A 75 15.03 11.84 -14.75
N LYS A 76 14.87 11.81 -13.43
CA LYS A 76 15.91 11.29 -12.55
C LYS A 76 16.14 9.83 -12.95
N PRO A 77 17.40 9.40 -13.14
CA PRO A 77 17.68 8.00 -13.45
C PRO A 77 17.02 7.12 -12.39
N VAL A 78 16.18 6.20 -12.83
CA VAL A 78 15.50 5.25 -11.93
C VAL A 78 16.57 4.37 -11.32
N GLU A 79 16.74 4.46 -10.01
CA GLU A 79 17.65 3.57 -9.29
C GLU A 79 17.19 2.11 -9.44
N PRO A 80 18.10 1.17 -9.70
CA PRO A 80 17.73 -0.23 -9.80
C PRO A 80 17.17 -0.74 -8.47
N LEU A 81 16.06 -1.47 -8.54
CA LEU A 81 15.45 -2.09 -7.37
C LEU A 81 16.42 -3.09 -6.72
N LYS A 82 16.64 -2.96 -5.44
CA LYS A 82 17.44 -3.90 -4.64
C LYS A 82 16.51 -4.96 -4.05
N PHE A 83 16.76 -6.22 -4.38
CA PHE A 83 16.02 -7.35 -3.82
C PHE A 83 16.88 -8.07 -2.78
N ASP A 84 16.46 -8.01 -1.52
CA ASP A 84 16.97 -8.89 -0.48
C ASP A 84 16.09 -10.13 -0.38
N LEU A 85 16.57 -11.24 -0.95
CA LEU A 85 15.83 -12.50 -0.97
C LEU A 85 16.14 -13.40 0.22
N ALA A 86 17.18 -13.12 1.00
CA ALA A 86 17.68 -14.00 2.04
C ALA A 86 16.63 -14.27 3.13
N ASN A 87 15.99 -13.22 3.63
CA ASN A 87 15.03 -13.29 4.75
C ASN A 87 13.60 -12.95 4.32
N ARG A 88 13.27 -13.12 3.04
CA ARG A 88 11.95 -12.76 2.51
C ARG A 88 10.76 -13.44 3.19
N LYS A 89 10.97 -14.63 3.75
CA LYS A 89 9.90 -15.39 4.44
C LYS A 89 9.48 -14.73 5.75
N ASP A 90 10.39 -14.01 6.39
CA ASP A 90 10.14 -13.32 7.66
C ASP A 90 9.46 -11.95 7.43
N ARG A 91 9.40 -11.52 6.15
CA ARG A 91 8.80 -10.26 5.73
C ARG A 91 7.48 -10.45 4.99
N ILE A 92 6.69 -11.41 5.45
CA ILE A 92 5.32 -11.66 4.96
C ILE A 92 4.35 -11.15 6.02
N MET A 93 3.41 -10.30 5.60
CA MET A 93 2.36 -9.78 6.46
C MET A 93 0.99 -10.04 5.88
N ARG A 94 0.02 -10.36 6.74
CA ARG A 94 -1.39 -10.40 6.39
C ARG A 94 -1.93 -8.98 6.36
N LEU A 95 -2.64 -8.63 5.30
CA LEU A 95 -3.23 -7.30 5.11
C LEU A 95 -4.71 -7.25 5.48
N THR A 96 -5.43 -8.37 5.34
CA THR A 96 -6.85 -8.47 5.73
C THR A 96 -7.00 -8.65 7.23
N VAL A 97 -7.94 -7.91 7.82
CA VAL A 97 -8.28 -8.06 9.25
C VAL A 97 -9.05 -9.36 9.47
N ASN A 98 -10.02 -9.65 8.62
CA ASN A 98 -10.86 -10.85 8.68
C ASN A 98 -10.72 -11.65 7.40
N SER A 99 -10.71 -12.98 7.52
CA SER A 99 -10.80 -13.88 6.37
C SER A 99 -12.21 -13.83 5.77
N SER A 100 -12.31 -13.93 4.46
CA SER A 100 -13.58 -13.88 3.74
C SER A 100 -13.44 -14.46 2.33
N PHE A 101 -14.55 -14.57 1.60
CA PHE A 101 -14.45 -14.79 0.16
C PHE A 101 -14.02 -13.49 -0.50
N LEU A 102 -12.84 -13.50 -1.13
CA LEU A 102 -12.26 -12.33 -1.78
C LEU A 102 -12.53 -12.36 -3.29
N GLY A 103 -12.94 -11.22 -3.84
CA GLY A 103 -13.04 -11.04 -5.28
C GLY A 103 -11.71 -10.55 -5.85
N ASP A 104 -11.37 -9.29 -5.55
CA ASP A 104 -10.12 -8.67 -5.99
C ASP A 104 -9.62 -7.68 -4.94
N ALA A 105 -8.35 -7.31 -5.04
CA ALA A 105 -7.73 -6.38 -4.10
C ALA A 105 -6.65 -5.53 -4.77
N VAL A 106 -6.61 -4.25 -4.41
CA VAL A 106 -5.63 -3.27 -4.89
C VAL A 106 -5.01 -2.53 -3.71
N LEU A 107 -3.68 -2.57 -3.65
CA LEU A 107 -2.90 -1.76 -2.74
C LEU A 107 -2.57 -0.41 -3.42
N THR A 108 -2.71 0.70 -2.70
CA THR A 108 -2.30 2.01 -3.19
C THR A 108 -0.81 2.07 -3.48
N GLN A 109 -0.38 2.95 -4.37
CA GLN A 109 1.05 3.12 -4.71
C GLN A 109 1.90 3.50 -3.49
N LYS A 110 1.32 4.21 -2.54
CA LYS A 110 1.99 4.59 -1.27
C LYS A 110 2.04 3.44 -0.26
N GLY A 111 1.27 2.37 -0.48
CA GLY A 111 1.16 1.25 0.45
C GLY A 111 0.39 1.58 1.73
N ASP A 112 -0.35 2.68 1.78
CA ASP A 112 -1.06 3.16 2.96
C ASP A 112 -2.48 2.60 3.08
N LYS A 113 -3.10 2.22 1.95
CA LYS A 113 -4.46 1.71 1.91
C LYS A 113 -4.59 0.47 1.03
N LEU A 114 -5.45 -0.43 1.46
CA LEU A 114 -5.89 -1.59 0.71
C LEU A 114 -7.38 -1.43 0.38
N TYR A 115 -7.73 -1.54 -0.89
CA TYR A 115 -9.09 -1.68 -1.35
C TYR A 115 -9.33 -3.13 -1.75
N TYR A 116 -10.42 -3.70 -1.29
CA TYR A 116 -10.71 -5.11 -1.57
C TYR A 116 -12.21 -5.39 -1.63
N CYS A 117 -12.60 -6.30 -2.51
CA CYS A 117 -13.96 -6.82 -2.60
C CYS A 117 -14.04 -8.08 -1.74
N ALA A 118 -14.90 -8.06 -0.74
CA ALA A 118 -15.09 -9.17 0.17
C ALA A 118 -16.57 -9.47 0.40
N ALA A 119 -16.89 -10.78 0.47
CA ALA A 119 -18.22 -11.26 0.80
C ALA A 119 -18.23 -11.85 2.20
N PHE A 120 -18.80 -11.12 3.17
CA PHE A 120 -18.96 -11.60 4.54
C PHE A 120 -20.32 -12.27 4.75
N GLU A 121 -21.37 -11.75 4.13
CA GLU A 121 -22.74 -12.25 4.26
C GLU A 121 -23.39 -12.50 2.90
N ASN A 122 -23.94 -11.47 2.28
CA ASN A 122 -24.74 -11.55 1.07
C ASN A 122 -24.09 -10.79 -0.10
N GLY A 123 -23.18 -11.45 -0.82
CA GLY A 123 -22.51 -10.86 -1.98
C GLY A 123 -21.28 -10.04 -1.60
N TYR A 124 -20.65 -9.47 -2.61
CA TYR A 124 -19.40 -8.74 -2.46
C TYR A 124 -19.66 -7.26 -2.20
N ASP A 125 -19.00 -6.75 -1.19
CA ASP A 125 -18.93 -5.34 -0.84
C ASP A 125 -17.51 -4.81 -1.06
N LEU A 126 -17.38 -3.52 -1.37
CA LEU A 126 -16.08 -2.85 -1.49
C LEU A 126 -15.69 -2.25 -0.14
N TRP A 127 -14.51 -2.63 0.31
CA TRP A 127 -13.91 -2.22 1.58
C TRP A 127 -12.62 -1.45 1.37
N GLU A 128 -12.34 -0.50 2.28
CA GLU A 128 -11.05 0.18 2.42
C GLU A 128 -10.47 -0.18 3.78
N HIS A 129 -9.21 -0.61 3.81
CA HIS A 129 -8.41 -0.69 5.03
C HIS A 129 -7.25 0.29 4.97
N ASN A 130 -7.17 1.18 5.95
CA ASN A 130 -6.08 2.14 6.11
C ASN A 130 -5.10 1.60 7.16
N PHE A 131 -3.87 1.27 6.73
CA PHE A 131 -2.86 0.67 7.61
C PHE A 131 -2.32 1.63 8.67
N LYS A 132 -2.21 2.92 8.34
CA LYS A 132 -1.69 3.94 9.27
C LYS A 132 -2.66 4.28 10.39
N GLU A 133 -3.93 4.28 10.10
CA GLU A 133 -5.00 4.55 11.07
C GLU A 133 -5.56 3.26 11.68
N ASN A 134 -5.16 2.11 11.14
CA ASN A 134 -5.70 0.79 11.49
C ASN A 134 -7.24 0.77 11.47
N THR A 135 -7.82 1.37 10.43
CA THR A 135 -9.28 1.48 10.28
C THR A 135 -9.76 0.76 9.03
N THR A 136 -10.89 0.06 9.15
CA THR A 136 -11.56 -0.59 8.02
C THR A 136 -12.93 0.05 7.82
N LYS A 137 -13.22 0.44 6.58
CA LYS A 137 -14.48 1.09 6.20
C LYS A 137 -15.14 0.36 5.04
N LEU A 138 -16.43 0.17 5.16
CA LEU A 138 -17.28 -0.24 4.03
C LEU A 138 -17.51 0.97 3.13
N LEU A 139 -17.12 0.91 1.87
CA LEU A 139 -17.29 1.99 0.91
C LEU A 139 -18.60 1.83 0.13
N ILE A 140 -18.82 0.68 -0.49
CA ILE A 140 -19.98 0.43 -1.34
C ILE A 140 -20.47 -0.99 -1.11
N LYS A 141 -21.79 -1.12 -0.87
CA LYS A 141 -22.46 -2.41 -0.74
C LYS A 141 -22.87 -2.97 -2.10
N GLY A 142 -22.84 -4.30 -2.21
CA GLY A 142 -23.40 -5.00 -3.35
C GLY A 142 -22.71 -4.68 -4.67
N VAL A 143 -21.39 -4.52 -4.66
CA VAL A 143 -20.62 -4.22 -5.89
C VAL A 143 -20.52 -5.43 -6.83
N GLY A 144 -20.76 -6.64 -6.31
CA GLY A 144 -20.43 -7.88 -6.99
C GLY A 144 -18.94 -8.17 -6.97
N GLY A 145 -18.54 -9.41 -7.16
CA GLY A 145 -17.15 -9.76 -7.41
C GLY A 145 -16.72 -9.18 -8.76
N GLY A 146 -15.65 -8.39 -8.79
CA GLY A 146 -15.17 -7.75 -10.00
C GLY A 146 -13.66 -7.56 -9.96
N THR A 147 -13.11 -6.95 -11.01
CA THR A 147 -11.69 -6.63 -11.10
C THR A 147 -11.48 -5.14 -10.92
N MET A 148 -10.51 -4.79 -10.10
CA MET A 148 -10.16 -3.41 -9.80
C MET A 148 -8.90 -2.98 -10.53
N PHE A 149 -8.92 -1.77 -11.07
CA PHE A 149 -7.80 -1.18 -11.79
C PHE A 149 -7.50 0.21 -11.23
N PRO A 150 -6.29 0.43 -10.69
CA PRO A 150 -5.87 1.77 -10.34
C PRO A 150 -5.54 2.57 -11.61
N ASP A 151 -5.76 3.87 -11.58
CA ASP A 151 -5.27 4.75 -12.63
C ASP A 151 -3.73 4.90 -12.54
N LYS A 152 -3.14 5.52 -13.57
CA LYS A 152 -1.67 5.73 -13.63
C LYS A 152 -1.12 6.61 -12.50
N LYS A 153 -1.96 7.46 -11.91
CA LYS A 153 -1.58 8.34 -10.80
C LYS A 153 -1.88 7.73 -9.44
N GLY A 154 -2.67 6.64 -9.39
CA GLY A 154 -3.12 6.02 -8.15
C GLY A 154 -4.15 6.85 -7.37
N GLU A 155 -4.80 7.82 -8.04
CA GLU A 155 -5.81 8.69 -7.42
C GLU A 155 -7.22 8.08 -7.49
N ASN A 156 -7.47 7.27 -8.52
CA ASN A 156 -8.76 6.65 -8.77
C ASN A 156 -8.62 5.14 -8.92
N ILE A 157 -9.66 4.42 -8.48
CA ILE A 157 -9.78 2.98 -8.66
C ILE A 157 -11.07 2.73 -9.44
N PHE A 158 -10.94 2.03 -10.54
CA PHE A 158 -12.05 1.60 -11.37
C PHE A 158 -12.41 0.16 -11.03
N LEU A 159 -13.68 -0.11 -10.80
CA LEU A 159 -14.18 -1.46 -10.56
C LEU A 159 -15.04 -1.90 -11.77
N VAL A 160 -14.64 -3.00 -12.39
CA VAL A 160 -15.44 -3.65 -13.44
C VAL A 160 -16.13 -4.86 -12.85
N SER A 161 -17.47 -4.80 -12.76
CA SER A 161 -18.29 -5.87 -12.22
C SER A 161 -19.54 -6.06 -13.06
N GLY A 162 -19.86 -7.31 -13.40
CA GLY A 162 -21.02 -7.65 -14.25
C GLY A 162 -20.96 -6.99 -15.63
N GLY A 163 -19.77 -6.74 -16.18
CA GLY A 163 -19.60 -6.05 -17.46
C GLY A 163 -19.83 -4.54 -17.41
N GLN A 164 -19.98 -3.97 -16.23
CA GLN A 164 -20.17 -2.53 -16.02
C GLN A 164 -18.97 -1.94 -15.27
N LEU A 165 -18.56 -0.73 -15.67
CA LEU A 165 -17.60 0.09 -14.95
C LEU A 165 -18.33 0.85 -13.84
N LYS A 166 -17.77 0.80 -12.65
CA LYS A 166 -18.27 1.47 -11.45
C LYS A 166 -17.19 2.35 -10.83
#